data_405aca76644783a6a61b1952862b26bf
#
_entry.id   405aca76644783a6a61b1952862b26bf
#
_cell.length_a   1.000
_cell.length_b   1.000
_cell.length_c   1.000
_cell.angle_alpha   90.00
_cell.angle_beta   90.00
_cell.angle_gamma   90.00
#
_symmetry.space_group_name_H-M   'P 1'
#
loop_
_entity.id
_entity.type
_entity.pdbx_description
1 polymer ?
#
loop_
_entity_poly.entity_id
_entity_poly.type
_entity_poly.pdbx_seq_one_letter_code
_entity_poly.pdbx_strand_id
1 'polypeptide(L)'
;KCGVSVKTVNKVFGKNFIDTYPCMLASAMNKKNFEAIKYPALVQTKMDGMRCNIIIDKEGAVDVRSRNGKQIMLDGHFDNFVKAVFYKSATLANLDNFHGAVLDGELLVLDENESFLLDRKTGNGILNKAVKGTITPEETERVRMECWDMIPLEDFKAGVCKIPYFDRLAVLDERMKATYNIQEKQLVGILPITPVDNYDQAELLFNQALAKGEEGVIVKNGDSPWENKR
;
A
#
# COMPACT_ATOMS: atom_id res chain seq x y z
N LYS A 1 2.24 -28.66 -7.80
CA LYS A 1 1.12 -28.10 -6.99
C LYS A 1 0.49 -29.25 -6.23
N CYS A 2 0.48 -29.18 -4.88
CA CYS A 2 -0.08 -30.28 -4.05
C CYS A 2 -1.60 -30.17 -3.81
N GLY A 3 -2.27 -29.17 -4.38
CA GLY A 3 -3.74 -28.99 -4.24
C GLY A 3 -4.21 -28.56 -2.83
N VAL A 4 -3.29 -28.32 -1.90
CA VAL A 4 -3.62 -27.91 -0.52
C VAL A 4 -3.44 -26.40 -0.37
N SER A 5 -4.45 -25.72 0.22
CA SER A 5 -4.41 -24.28 0.47
C SER A 5 -3.56 -23.94 1.71
N VAL A 6 -2.97 -22.73 1.75
CA VAL A 6 -2.30 -22.22 2.96
C VAL A 6 -3.22 -22.26 4.17
N LYS A 7 -4.50 -21.94 4.00
CA LYS A 7 -5.51 -22.03 5.06
C LYS A 7 -5.63 -23.45 5.63
N THR A 8 -5.60 -24.47 4.77
CA THR A 8 -5.65 -25.87 5.19
C THR A 8 -4.38 -26.26 5.95
N VAL A 9 -3.21 -25.87 5.44
CA VAL A 9 -1.93 -26.12 6.10
C VAL A 9 -1.90 -25.47 7.49
N ASN A 10 -2.25 -24.19 7.58
CA ASN A 10 -2.27 -23.45 8.85
C ASN A 10 -3.32 -23.98 9.83
N LYS A 11 -4.40 -24.61 9.36
CA LYS A 11 -5.37 -25.29 10.22
C LYS A 11 -4.80 -26.57 10.85
N VAL A 12 -3.96 -27.30 10.12
CA VAL A 12 -3.41 -28.59 10.56
C VAL A 12 -2.14 -28.41 11.41
N PHE A 13 -1.23 -27.56 10.98
CA PHE A 13 0.10 -27.42 11.59
C PHE A 13 0.19 -26.25 12.59
N GLY A 14 -0.86 -25.45 12.74
CA GLY A 14 -0.93 -24.32 13.65
C GLY A 14 -1.07 -22.98 12.94
N LYS A 15 -1.62 -21.98 13.64
CA LYS A 15 -1.82 -20.64 13.12
C LYS A 15 -0.47 -20.03 12.69
N ASN A 16 -0.42 -19.55 11.44
CA ASN A 16 0.78 -18.93 10.84
C ASN A 16 1.97 -19.90 10.62
N PHE A 17 1.74 -21.21 10.53
CA PHE A 17 2.78 -22.15 10.07
C PHE A 17 3.32 -21.77 8.69
N ILE A 18 2.44 -21.30 7.80
CA ILE A 18 2.81 -20.57 6.59
C ILE A 18 2.33 -19.15 6.78
N ASP A 19 3.25 -18.19 6.66
CA ASP A 19 2.93 -16.77 6.78
C ASP A 19 1.83 -16.36 5.79
N THR A 20 0.93 -15.53 6.26
CA THR A 20 -0.11 -14.92 5.45
C THR A 20 0.07 -13.41 5.47
N TYR A 21 -0.26 -12.76 4.35
CA TYR A 21 -0.09 -11.33 4.15
C TYR A 21 -1.46 -10.68 3.93
N PRO A 22 -2.25 -10.55 5.01
CA PRO A 22 -3.60 -10.02 4.90
C PRO A 22 -3.58 -8.53 4.59
N CYS A 23 -4.62 -8.07 3.88
CA CYS A 23 -4.84 -6.64 3.64
C CYS A 23 -6.14 -6.22 4.30
N MET A 24 -6.17 -5.02 4.85
CA MET A 24 -7.43 -4.35 5.17
C MET A 24 -8.20 -4.06 3.88
N LEU A 25 -9.48 -4.42 3.82
CA LEU A 25 -10.31 -4.25 2.63
C LEU A 25 -11.38 -3.20 2.86
N ALA A 26 -11.53 -2.30 1.88
CA ALA A 26 -12.66 -1.39 1.86
C ALA A 26 -13.99 -2.15 1.70
N SER A 27 -15.02 -1.68 2.37
CA SER A 27 -16.39 -2.14 2.20
C SER A 27 -17.09 -1.32 1.12
N ALA A 28 -18.01 -1.95 0.37
CA ALA A 28 -18.87 -1.20 -0.53
C ALA A 28 -19.73 -0.18 0.24
N MET A 29 -19.96 0.99 -0.35
CA MET A 29 -20.85 1.99 0.23
C MET A 29 -22.28 1.44 0.27
N ASN A 30 -22.85 1.41 1.46
CA ASN A 30 -24.26 1.13 1.73
C ASN A 30 -24.70 1.95 2.95
N LYS A 31 -25.99 1.99 3.25
CA LYS A 31 -26.54 2.81 4.34
C LYS A 31 -25.77 2.58 5.66
N LYS A 32 -25.55 1.33 6.07
CA LYS A 32 -24.86 0.99 7.32
C LYS A 32 -23.42 1.52 7.34
N ASN A 33 -22.67 1.33 6.24
CA ASN A 33 -21.27 1.76 6.15
C ASN A 33 -21.20 3.29 6.07
N PHE A 34 -22.18 3.92 5.41
CA PHE A 34 -22.28 5.36 5.35
C PHE A 34 -22.52 5.98 6.74
N GLU A 35 -23.45 5.43 7.52
CA GLU A 35 -23.73 5.86 8.90
C GLU A 35 -22.55 5.66 9.87
N ALA A 36 -21.59 4.80 9.51
CA ALA A 36 -20.38 4.56 10.29
C ALA A 36 -19.24 5.55 9.98
N ILE A 37 -19.40 6.40 8.96
CA ILE A 37 -18.41 7.43 8.64
C ILE A 37 -18.49 8.56 9.68
N LYS A 38 -17.35 8.89 10.27
CA LYS A 38 -17.18 9.99 11.18
C LYS A 38 -16.53 11.16 10.47
N TYR A 39 -17.11 12.33 10.58
CA TYR A 39 -16.56 13.55 9.99
C TYR A 39 -15.79 14.38 11.01
N PRO A 40 -14.71 15.06 10.60
CA PRO A 40 -14.15 15.07 9.26
C PRO A 40 -13.59 13.70 8.85
N ALA A 41 -13.92 13.27 7.63
CA ALA A 41 -13.45 12.03 7.02
C ALA A 41 -12.36 12.33 5.98
N LEU A 42 -11.65 11.29 5.57
CA LEU A 42 -10.56 11.37 4.59
C LEU A 42 -10.96 10.68 3.30
N VAL A 43 -10.83 11.37 2.19
CA VAL A 43 -11.13 10.84 0.86
C VAL A 43 -9.84 10.70 0.06
N GLN A 44 -9.65 9.54 -0.55
CA GLN A 44 -8.56 9.24 -1.49
C GLN A 44 -9.14 8.66 -2.78
N THR A 45 -8.50 8.92 -3.91
CA THR A 45 -8.83 8.25 -5.18
C THR A 45 -8.63 6.74 -5.02
N LYS A 46 -9.58 5.97 -5.54
CA LYS A 46 -9.43 4.52 -5.63
C LYS A 46 -8.55 4.18 -6.83
N MET A 47 -7.30 3.83 -6.54
CA MET A 47 -6.33 3.49 -7.57
C MET A 47 -6.70 2.17 -8.28
N ASP A 48 -6.37 2.09 -9.55
CA ASP A 48 -6.73 0.98 -10.42
C ASP A 48 -5.49 0.25 -10.98
N GLY A 49 -4.73 -0.34 -10.07
CA GLY A 49 -3.51 -1.10 -10.36
C GLY A 49 -3.50 -2.48 -9.72
N MET A 50 -2.36 -2.86 -9.15
CA MET A 50 -2.19 -4.09 -8.39
C MET A 50 -1.86 -3.78 -6.93
N ARG A 51 -2.79 -4.06 -6.02
CA ARG A 51 -2.52 -3.88 -4.59
C ARG A 51 -1.31 -4.67 -4.13
N CYS A 52 -0.44 -4.01 -3.41
CA CYS A 52 0.74 -4.63 -2.82
C CYS A 52 1.01 -4.16 -1.38
N ASN A 53 1.75 -4.99 -0.66
CA ASN A 53 2.43 -4.66 0.57
C ASN A 53 3.94 -4.71 0.31
N ILE A 54 4.66 -3.62 0.56
CA ILE A 54 6.11 -3.63 0.69
C ILE A 54 6.44 -3.89 2.15
N ILE A 55 6.94 -5.07 2.44
CA ILE A 55 7.26 -5.53 3.78
C ILE A 55 8.75 -5.28 4.01
N ILE A 56 9.07 -4.56 5.06
CA ILE A 56 10.43 -4.15 5.43
C ILE A 56 10.71 -4.75 6.80
N ASP A 57 11.68 -5.62 6.90
CA ASP A 57 12.07 -6.18 8.19
C ASP A 57 12.98 -5.21 8.97
N LYS A 58 13.34 -5.59 10.18
CA LYS A 58 14.18 -4.77 11.06
C LYS A 58 15.62 -4.63 10.55
N GLU A 59 16.09 -5.52 9.69
CA GLU A 59 17.39 -5.50 9.02
C GLU A 59 17.35 -4.71 7.71
N GLY A 60 16.14 -4.30 7.24
CA GLY A 60 15.92 -3.55 6.00
C GLY A 60 15.80 -4.42 4.77
N ALA A 61 15.62 -5.71 4.91
CA ALA A 61 15.28 -6.56 3.78
C ALA A 61 13.85 -6.28 3.32
N VAL A 62 13.66 -6.26 2.01
CA VAL A 62 12.41 -5.88 1.34
C VAL A 62 11.78 -7.10 0.70
N ASP A 63 10.50 -7.33 0.99
CA ASP A 63 9.67 -8.34 0.34
C ASP A 63 8.37 -7.71 -0.17
N VAL A 64 8.12 -7.82 -1.46
CA VAL A 64 6.93 -7.25 -2.09
C VAL A 64 5.89 -8.33 -2.32
N ARG A 65 4.71 -8.16 -1.74
CA ARG A 65 3.62 -9.12 -1.78
C ARG A 65 2.34 -8.53 -2.34
N SER A 66 1.67 -9.30 -3.19
CA SER A 66 0.33 -8.97 -3.65
C SER A 66 -0.71 -9.17 -2.53
N ARG A 67 -1.93 -8.64 -2.72
CA ARG A 67 -3.09 -8.83 -1.84
C ARG A 67 -3.32 -10.28 -1.38
N ASN A 68 -2.94 -11.25 -2.21
CA ASN A 68 -3.12 -12.68 -1.93
C ASN A 68 -1.84 -13.34 -1.39
N GLY A 69 -0.85 -12.55 -0.97
CA GLY A 69 0.41 -13.02 -0.42
C GLY A 69 1.39 -13.60 -1.45
N LYS A 70 1.09 -13.49 -2.75
CA LYS A 70 2.05 -13.91 -3.79
C LYS A 70 3.18 -12.92 -3.87
N GLN A 71 4.40 -13.41 -3.93
CA GLN A 71 5.57 -12.58 -4.16
C GLN A 71 5.48 -11.88 -5.52
N ILE A 72 5.89 -10.61 -5.54
CA ILE A 72 6.04 -9.78 -6.72
C ILE A 72 7.54 -9.55 -6.89
N MET A 73 8.13 -10.19 -7.88
CA MET A 73 9.58 -10.18 -8.13
C MET A 73 9.95 -8.95 -8.95
N LEU A 74 10.58 -7.98 -8.32
CA LEU A 74 11.00 -6.70 -8.91
C LEU A 74 12.51 -6.45 -8.73
N ASP A 75 13.29 -7.51 -8.49
CA ASP A 75 14.76 -7.53 -8.47
C ASP A 75 15.39 -6.39 -7.66
N GLY A 76 14.84 -6.12 -6.45
CA GLY A 76 15.35 -5.08 -5.56
C GLY A 76 14.99 -3.65 -5.96
N HIS A 77 14.04 -3.46 -6.89
CA HIS A 77 13.61 -2.14 -7.38
C HIS A 77 13.32 -1.10 -6.28
N PHE A 78 12.74 -1.53 -5.16
CA PHE A 78 12.43 -0.67 -4.01
C PHE A 78 13.52 -0.64 -2.93
N ASP A 79 14.61 -1.42 -3.04
CA ASP A 79 15.60 -1.54 -1.96
C ASP A 79 16.29 -0.23 -1.64
N ASN A 80 16.74 0.52 -2.67
CA ASN A 80 17.39 1.80 -2.47
C ASN A 80 16.45 2.85 -1.91
N PHE A 81 15.19 2.86 -2.33
CA PHE A 81 14.15 3.70 -1.77
C PHE A 81 13.96 3.40 -0.28
N VAL A 82 13.76 2.13 0.08
CA VAL A 82 13.58 1.71 1.47
C VAL A 82 14.78 2.09 2.33
N LYS A 83 16.00 1.84 1.86
CA LYS A 83 17.22 2.25 2.54
C LYS A 83 17.29 3.75 2.75
N ALA A 84 16.90 4.57 1.77
CA ALA A 84 16.89 6.01 1.90
C ALA A 84 15.86 6.48 2.94
N VAL A 85 14.63 5.98 2.88
CA VAL A 85 13.52 6.40 3.75
C VAL A 85 13.69 5.94 5.19
N PHE A 86 14.17 4.71 5.41
CA PHE A 86 14.19 4.09 6.73
C PHE A 86 15.57 4.07 7.40
N TYR A 87 16.67 4.19 6.64
CA TYR A 87 18.03 4.08 7.15
C TYR A 87 18.91 5.31 6.96
N LYS A 88 18.80 6.08 5.86
CA LYS A 88 19.59 7.32 5.69
C LYS A 88 18.94 8.54 6.34
N SER A 89 17.66 8.57 6.45
CA SER A 89 16.91 9.55 7.27
C SER A 89 17.18 9.42 8.77
N ALA A 90 17.99 8.48 9.15
CA ALA A 90 18.40 8.18 10.53
C ALA A 90 19.57 9.01 11.05
N THR A 91 19.71 10.25 10.63
CA THR A 91 20.10 11.32 11.56
C THR A 91 19.08 11.40 12.71
N LEU A 92 18.01 10.69 12.55
CA LEU A 92 17.06 10.33 13.57
C LEU A 92 17.74 9.31 14.49
N ALA A 93 18.09 9.79 15.67
CA ALA A 93 18.68 9.07 16.79
C ALA A 93 17.90 7.83 17.25
N ASN A 94 17.19 7.12 16.38
CA ASN A 94 16.20 6.09 16.70
C ASN A 94 16.24 4.88 15.76
N LEU A 95 17.35 4.60 15.06
CA LEU A 95 17.49 3.31 14.35
C LEU A 95 17.42 2.12 15.30
N ASP A 96 17.87 2.28 16.55
CA ASP A 96 17.79 1.23 17.57
C ASP A 96 16.35 0.78 17.87
N ASN A 97 15.35 1.51 17.42
CA ASN A 97 13.91 1.25 17.62
C ASN A 97 13.12 0.95 16.34
N PHE A 98 13.77 0.78 15.17
CA PHE A 98 13.04 0.35 13.97
C PHE A 98 12.85 -1.17 14.00
N HIS A 99 11.60 -1.58 14.19
CA HIS A 99 11.20 -3.00 14.27
C HIS A 99 10.58 -3.54 12.97
N GLY A 100 10.73 -2.80 11.87
CA GLY A 100 10.12 -3.12 10.59
C GLY A 100 8.77 -2.43 10.36
N ALA A 101 8.39 -2.34 9.10
CA ALA A 101 7.13 -1.72 8.68
C ALA A 101 6.57 -2.39 7.43
N VAL A 102 5.30 -2.16 7.17
CA VAL A 102 4.63 -2.54 5.93
C VAL A 102 4.05 -1.29 5.29
N LEU A 103 4.46 -1.00 4.06
CA LEU A 103 3.81 0.01 3.22
C LEU A 103 2.67 -0.66 2.45
N ASP A 104 1.46 -0.14 2.60
CA ASP A 104 0.26 -0.64 1.93
C ASP A 104 -0.15 0.34 0.82
N GLY A 105 -0.25 -0.14 -0.40
CA GLY A 105 -0.52 0.72 -1.55
C GLY A 105 -0.87 -0.05 -2.82
N GLU A 106 -0.83 0.66 -3.93
CA GLU A 106 -1.10 0.15 -5.27
C GLU A 106 0.13 0.28 -6.15
N LEU A 107 0.54 -0.81 -6.81
CA LEU A 107 1.52 -0.75 -7.88
C LEU A 107 0.84 -0.31 -9.17
N LEU A 108 1.51 0.61 -9.83
CA LEU A 108 1.13 1.19 -11.12
C LEU A 108 2.32 1.11 -12.06
N VAL A 109 2.08 1.21 -13.36
CA VAL A 109 3.15 1.17 -14.36
C VAL A 109 3.06 2.41 -15.22
N LEU A 110 4.16 3.11 -15.40
CA LEU A 110 4.28 4.22 -16.34
C LEU A 110 4.44 3.70 -17.77
N ASP A 111 4.08 4.52 -18.73
CA ASP A 111 4.37 4.29 -20.15
C ASP A 111 5.89 4.25 -20.42
N GLU A 112 6.30 3.93 -21.64
CA GLU A 112 7.72 3.82 -22.00
C GLU A 112 8.49 5.13 -21.88
N ASN A 113 7.81 6.27 -21.96
CA ASN A 113 8.40 7.60 -21.79
C ASN A 113 8.30 8.12 -20.35
N GLU A 114 7.77 7.33 -19.42
CA GLU A 114 7.52 7.69 -18.02
C GLU A 114 6.65 8.96 -17.87
N SER A 115 5.77 9.23 -18.83
CA SER A 115 4.98 10.46 -18.90
C SER A 115 3.58 10.33 -18.31
N PHE A 116 2.99 9.15 -18.35
CA PHE A 116 1.66 8.88 -17.81
C PHE A 116 1.51 7.43 -17.33
N LEU A 117 0.51 7.20 -16.49
CA LEU A 117 0.17 5.87 -16.03
C LEU A 117 -0.54 5.08 -17.12
N LEU A 118 -0.13 3.82 -17.29
CA LEU A 118 -0.84 2.88 -18.17
C LEU A 118 -2.21 2.53 -17.59
N ASP A 119 -3.14 2.21 -18.50
CA ASP A 119 -4.43 1.67 -18.10
C ASP A 119 -4.27 0.35 -17.32
N ARG A 120 -5.29 0.00 -16.53
CA ARG A 120 -5.30 -1.19 -15.67
C ARG A 120 -4.94 -2.47 -16.42
N LYS A 121 -5.48 -2.68 -17.61
CA LYS A 121 -5.29 -3.93 -18.36
C LYS A 121 -3.84 -4.08 -18.76
N THR A 122 -3.26 -3.04 -19.31
CA THR A 122 -1.87 -3.00 -19.74
C THR A 122 -0.91 -3.04 -18.56
N GLY A 123 -1.11 -2.18 -17.56
CA GLY A 123 -0.27 -2.12 -16.36
C GLY A 123 -0.28 -3.43 -15.57
N ASN A 124 -1.48 -4.00 -15.31
CA ASN A 124 -1.58 -5.30 -14.64
C ASN A 124 -1.05 -6.46 -15.49
N GLY A 125 -1.05 -6.35 -16.81
CA GLY A 125 -0.38 -7.30 -17.68
C GLY A 125 1.12 -7.38 -17.37
N ILE A 126 1.79 -6.24 -17.21
CA ILE A 126 3.21 -6.13 -16.84
C ILE A 126 3.42 -6.63 -15.40
N LEU A 127 2.64 -6.15 -14.43
CA LEU A 127 2.76 -6.56 -13.02
C LEU A 127 2.53 -8.06 -12.81
N ASN A 128 1.68 -8.70 -13.62
CA ASN A 128 1.52 -10.15 -13.60
C ASN A 128 2.76 -10.91 -14.09
N LYS A 129 3.61 -10.29 -14.91
CA LYS A 129 4.92 -10.87 -15.25
C LYS A 129 5.84 -10.89 -14.03
N ALA A 130 5.81 -9.83 -13.19
CA ALA A 130 6.54 -9.79 -11.93
C ALA A 130 6.11 -10.91 -10.97
N VAL A 131 4.79 -11.20 -10.88
CA VAL A 131 4.27 -12.33 -10.10
C VAL A 131 4.71 -13.68 -10.64
N LYS A 132 5.01 -13.77 -11.94
CA LYS A 132 5.50 -15.00 -12.61
C LYS A 132 7.02 -15.07 -12.70
N GLY A 133 7.75 -14.01 -12.33
CA GLY A 133 9.21 -13.92 -12.48
C GLY A 133 9.66 -13.79 -13.95
N THR A 134 8.87 -13.13 -14.77
CA THR A 134 9.14 -12.94 -16.21
C THR A 134 9.08 -11.47 -16.65
N ILE A 135 9.04 -10.54 -15.69
CA ILE A 135 9.16 -9.10 -15.96
C ILE A 135 10.57 -8.76 -16.43
N THR A 136 10.70 -7.83 -17.35
CA THR A 136 12.02 -7.39 -17.83
C THR A 136 12.56 -6.24 -16.95
N PRO A 137 13.89 -5.97 -16.96
CA PRO A 137 14.44 -4.83 -16.25
C PRO A 137 13.80 -3.49 -16.68
N GLU A 138 13.58 -3.29 -17.98
CA GLU A 138 12.97 -2.08 -18.53
C GLU A 138 11.51 -1.91 -18.08
N GLU A 139 10.76 -3.00 -17.96
CA GLU A 139 9.41 -2.98 -17.41
C GLU A 139 9.43 -2.67 -15.90
N THR A 140 10.40 -3.23 -15.17
CA THR A 140 10.57 -3.01 -13.72
C THR A 140 10.87 -1.55 -13.42
N GLU A 141 11.72 -0.89 -14.20
CA GLU A 141 12.07 0.54 -14.03
C GLU A 141 10.85 1.49 -14.09
N ARG A 142 9.77 1.07 -14.73
CA ARG A 142 8.54 1.83 -14.89
C ARG A 142 7.52 1.58 -13.78
N VAL A 143 7.77 0.64 -12.87
CA VAL A 143 6.87 0.34 -11.76
C VAL A 143 6.96 1.44 -10.72
N ARG A 144 5.80 1.93 -10.26
CA ARG A 144 5.65 2.92 -9.19
C ARG A 144 4.65 2.41 -8.17
N MET A 145 4.72 2.94 -6.96
CA MET A 145 3.75 2.66 -5.90
C MET A 145 3.10 3.94 -5.41
N GLU A 146 1.77 3.95 -5.33
CA GLU A 146 1.02 4.93 -4.56
C GLU A 146 0.66 4.33 -3.20
N CYS A 147 1.29 4.85 -2.15
CA CYS A 147 1.17 4.35 -0.79
C CYS A 147 0.11 5.14 -0.03
N TRP A 148 -0.74 4.47 0.72
CA TRP A 148 -1.79 5.12 1.52
C TRP A 148 -1.77 4.76 3.00
N ASP A 149 -0.91 3.85 3.43
CA ASP A 149 -0.78 3.48 4.84
C ASP A 149 0.60 2.89 5.14
N MET A 150 1.04 3.05 6.38
CA MET A 150 2.23 2.41 6.91
C MET A 150 1.89 1.76 8.24
N ILE A 151 2.07 0.46 8.32
CA ILE A 151 1.73 -0.36 9.49
C ILE A 151 3.01 -0.91 10.12
N PRO A 152 3.22 -0.82 11.45
CA PRO A 152 4.31 -1.53 12.12
C PRO A 152 4.27 -3.02 11.80
N LEU A 153 5.42 -3.63 11.51
CA LEU A 153 5.49 -5.02 11.04
C LEU A 153 4.87 -6.01 12.02
N GLU A 154 5.09 -5.83 13.32
CA GLU A 154 4.52 -6.73 14.33
C GLU A 154 3.00 -6.60 14.43
N ASP A 155 2.44 -5.39 14.30
CA ASP A 155 1.01 -5.16 14.27
C ASP A 155 0.39 -5.78 13.00
N PHE A 156 1.10 -5.67 11.86
CA PHE A 156 0.66 -6.30 10.62
C PHE A 156 0.60 -7.83 10.76
N LYS A 157 1.62 -8.45 11.35
CA LYS A 157 1.65 -9.89 11.66
C LYS A 157 0.56 -10.29 12.65
N ALA A 158 0.31 -9.45 13.64
CA ALA A 158 -0.78 -9.65 14.61
C ALA A 158 -2.17 -9.50 13.99
N GLY A 159 -2.28 -8.82 12.85
CA GLY A 159 -3.53 -8.60 12.12
C GLY A 159 -4.35 -7.42 12.64
N VAL A 160 -3.79 -6.60 13.53
CA VAL A 160 -4.41 -5.39 14.08
C VAL A 160 -3.35 -4.38 14.49
N CYS A 161 -3.52 -3.12 14.06
CA CYS A 161 -2.78 -1.97 14.55
C CYS A 161 -3.77 -0.97 15.14
N LYS A 162 -3.62 -0.65 16.42
CA LYS A 162 -4.52 0.27 17.13
C LYS A 162 -4.18 1.74 16.92
N ILE A 163 -3.02 2.03 16.34
CA ILE A 163 -2.61 3.40 16.02
C ILE A 163 -3.64 3.98 15.04
N PRO A 164 -4.19 5.18 15.29
CA PRO A 164 -5.12 5.85 14.39
C PRO A 164 -4.54 6.02 12.98
N TYR A 165 -5.40 6.00 11.96
CA TYR A 165 -4.95 6.17 10.57
C TYR A 165 -4.21 7.50 10.35
N PHE A 166 -4.69 8.58 10.96
CA PHE A 166 -4.01 9.89 10.91
C PHE A 166 -2.56 9.83 11.38
N ASP A 167 -2.32 9.14 12.50
CA ASP A 167 -0.98 9.06 13.09
C ASP A 167 -0.05 8.21 12.22
N ARG A 168 -0.55 7.09 11.68
CA ARG A 168 0.22 6.24 10.77
C ARG A 168 0.61 6.99 9.49
N LEU A 169 -0.33 7.78 8.98
CA LEU A 169 -0.10 8.58 7.77
C LEU A 169 0.86 9.75 8.02
N ALA A 170 0.76 10.41 9.19
CA ALA A 170 1.70 11.48 9.56
C ALA A 170 3.14 10.97 9.63
N VAL A 171 3.36 9.78 10.22
CA VAL A 171 4.68 9.14 10.26
C VAL A 171 5.17 8.77 8.86
N LEU A 172 4.29 8.26 7.98
CA LEU A 172 4.63 7.99 6.59
C LEU A 172 5.06 9.27 5.86
N ASP A 173 4.28 10.34 5.97
CA ASP A 173 4.54 11.63 5.33
C ASP A 173 5.85 12.25 5.80
N GLU A 174 6.13 12.22 7.11
CA GLU A 174 7.40 12.71 7.67
C GLU A 174 8.60 11.97 7.09
N ARG A 175 8.54 10.64 7.05
CA ARG A 175 9.61 9.81 6.49
C ARG A 175 9.82 10.05 5.00
N MET A 176 8.73 10.18 4.24
CA MET A 176 8.80 10.44 2.80
C MET A 176 9.39 11.82 2.50
N LYS A 177 8.98 12.88 3.23
CA LYS A 177 9.52 14.24 3.08
C LYS A 177 11.01 14.31 3.32
N ALA A 178 11.54 13.56 4.28
CA ALA A 178 12.96 13.50 4.56
C ALA A 178 13.81 12.97 3.38
N THR A 179 13.18 12.37 2.37
CA THR A 179 13.86 11.72 1.25
C THR A 179 13.60 12.35 -0.11
N TYR A 180 12.69 13.31 -0.23
CA TYR A 180 12.36 13.97 -1.50
C TYR A 180 13.59 14.55 -2.24
N ASN A 181 14.57 15.05 -1.50
CA ASN A 181 15.78 15.65 -2.07
C ASN A 181 16.90 14.64 -2.39
N ILE A 182 16.69 13.33 -2.10
CA ILE A 182 17.72 12.30 -2.19
C ILE A 182 17.45 11.34 -3.35
N GLN A 183 16.23 11.33 -3.87
CA GLN A 183 15.81 10.38 -4.92
C GLN A 183 15.87 11.03 -6.30
N GLU A 184 16.60 10.42 -7.20
CA GLU A 184 16.60 10.79 -8.62
C GLU A 184 15.23 10.51 -9.28
N LYS A 185 14.51 9.46 -8.82
CA LYS A 185 13.16 9.08 -9.26
C LYS A 185 12.26 8.82 -8.06
N GLN A 186 11.07 9.37 -8.07
CA GLN A 186 10.05 9.07 -7.06
C GLN A 186 9.41 7.71 -7.34
N LEU A 187 9.95 6.64 -6.73
CA LEU A 187 9.44 5.28 -6.89
C LEU A 187 8.16 5.03 -6.09
N VAL A 188 8.03 5.70 -4.94
CA VAL A 188 6.87 5.60 -4.07
C VAL A 188 6.32 6.99 -3.81
N GLY A 189 5.06 7.22 -4.14
CA GLY A 189 4.29 8.40 -3.79
C GLY A 189 3.38 8.15 -2.60
N ILE A 190 2.96 9.22 -1.91
CA ILE A 190 1.84 9.16 -0.96
C ILE A 190 0.59 9.55 -1.71
N LEU A 191 -0.40 8.66 -1.72
CA LEU A 191 -1.68 8.93 -2.34
C LEU A 191 -2.34 10.16 -1.68
N PRO A 192 -2.65 11.23 -2.44
CA PRO A 192 -3.22 12.46 -1.91
C PRO A 192 -4.51 12.21 -1.13
N ILE A 193 -4.69 13.02 -0.08
CA ILE A 193 -5.87 12.97 0.78
C ILE A 193 -6.59 14.29 0.72
N THR A 194 -7.92 14.21 0.65
CA THR A 194 -8.80 15.37 0.79
C THR A 194 -9.68 15.18 2.01
N PRO A 195 -9.53 16.00 3.08
CA PRO A 195 -10.48 16.03 4.18
C PRO A 195 -11.85 16.51 3.71
N VAL A 196 -12.91 15.92 4.26
CA VAL A 196 -14.30 16.31 4.00
C VAL A 196 -15.11 16.34 5.30
N ASP A 197 -15.98 17.32 5.42
CA ASP A 197 -16.77 17.57 6.64
C ASP A 197 -18.16 16.92 6.61
N ASN A 198 -18.59 16.42 5.44
CA ASN A 198 -19.90 15.81 5.27
C ASN A 198 -19.95 14.92 4.03
N TYR A 199 -21.10 14.26 3.86
CA TYR A 199 -21.34 13.35 2.74
C TYR A 199 -21.31 14.07 1.39
N ASP A 200 -21.91 15.24 1.28
CA ASP A 200 -22.05 15.96 -0.01
C ASP A 200 -20.68 16.29 -0.61
N GLN A 201 -19.71 16.67 0.26
CA GLN A 201 -18.33 16.89 -0.16
C GLN A 201 -17.66 15.59 -0.64
N ALA A 202 -17.89 14.47 0.04
CA ALA A 202 -17.36 13.17 -0.38
C ALA A 202 -18.00 12.72 -1.72
N GLU A 203 -19.29 12.91 -1.90
CA GLU A 203 -20.02 12.63 -3.14
C GLU A 203 -19.54 13.50 -4.30
N LEU A 204 -19.26 14.79 -4.05
CA LEU A 204 -18.67 15.67 -5.04
C LEU A 204 -17.32 15.14 -5.54
N LEU A 205 -16.43 14.72 -4.64
CA LEU A 205 -15.13 14.13 -4.99
C LEU A 205 -15.29 12.82 -5.75
N PHE A 206 -16.26 11.99 -5.37
CA PHE A 206 -16.59 10.76 -6.11
C PHE A 206 -17.01 11.06 -7.55
N ASN A 207 -17.90 12.03 -7.74
CA ASN A 207 -18.36 12.43 -9.08
C ASN A 207 -17.23 13.04 -9.92
N GLN A 208 -16.32 13.81 -9.29
CA GLN A 208 -15.13 14.33 -9.96
C GLN A 208 -14.15 13.21 -10.38
N ALA A 209 -13.97 12.19 -9.57
CA ALA A 209 -13.16 11.02 -9.90
C ALA A 209 -13.74 10.28 -11.11
N LEU A 210 -15.05 10.00 -11.10
CA LEU A 210 -15.74 9.37 -12.25
C LEU A 210 -15.63 10.20 -13.53
N ALA A 211 -15.75 11.52 -13.45
CA ALA A 211 -15.61 12.41 -14.61
C ALA A 211 -14.21 12.39 -15.23
N LYS A 212 -13.18 12.05 -14.44
CA LYS A 212 -11.79 11.84 -14.89
C LYS A 212 -11.53 10.40 -15.39
N GLY A 213 -12.53 9.52 -15.36
CA GLY A 213 -12.37 8.12 -15.72
C GLY A 213 -11.73 7.24 -14.64
N GLU A 214 -11.64 7.74 -13.41
CA GLU A 214 -11.14 6.99 -12.27
C GLU A 214 -12.21 6.01 -11.73
N GLU A 215 -11.80 4.99 -10.97
CA GLU A 215 -12.70 3.94 -10.45
C GLU A 215 -13.66 4.48 -9.35
N GLY A 216 -13.32 5.61 -8.74
CA GLY A 216 -14.05 6.24 -7.66
C GLY A 216 -13.17 6.67 -6.51
N VAL A 217 -13.71 6.68 -5.28
CA VAL A 217 -12.97 7.09 -4.09
C VAL A 217 -13.11 6.10 -2.94
N ILE A 218 -12.16 6.15 -2.01
CA ILE A 218 -12.20 5.46 -0.71
C ILE A 218 -12.36 6.52 0.37
N VAL A 219 -13.39 6.37 1.21
CA VAL A 219 -13.62 7.23 2.37
C VAL A 219 -13.14 6.51 3.62
N LYS A 220 -12.35 7.18 4.45
CA LYS A 220 -11.73 6.63 5.66
C LYS A 220 -12.01 7.50 6.87
N ASN A 221 -12.26 6.86 8.02
CA ASN A 221 -12.23 7.55 9.31
C ASN A 221 -10.78 7.77 9.74
N GLY A 222 -10.42 8.99 10.11
CA GLY A 222 -9.05 9.33 10.51
C GLY A 222 -8.60 8.64 11.80
N ASP A 223 -9.54 8.33 12.71
CA ASP A 223 -9.30 7.62 13.97
C ASP A 223 -9.32 6.08 13.85
N SER A 224 -9.50 5.53 12.62
CA SER A 224 -9.66 4.09 12.45
C SER A 224 -8.36 3.31 12.68
N PRO A 225 -8.43 2.17 13.39
CA PRO A 225 -7.33 1.21 13.43
C PRO A 225 -7.15 0.56 12.06
N TRP A 226 -6.00 -0.10 11.85
CA TRP A 226 -5.84 -1.05 10.75
C TRP A 226 -6.21 -2.45 11.24
N GLU A 227 -6.99 -3.17 10.46
CA GLU A 227 -7.37 -4.55 10.74
C GLU A 227 -7.36 -5.36 9.43
N ASN A 228 -6.94 -6.62 9.50
CA ASN A 228 -6.88 -7.53 8.35
C ASN A 228 -8.25 -8.07 7.92
N LYS A 229 -9.28 -7.24 7.97
CA LYS A 229 -10.67 -7.55 7.62
C LYS A 229 -11.31 -6.43 6.80
N ARG A 230 -12.57 -6.62 6.43
CA ARG A 230 -13.44 -5.58 5.85
C ARG A 230 -14.11 -4.75 6.93
#